data_08072c038540548b8f316518a365388f
#
_entry.id   08072c038540548b8f316518a365388f
#
_cell.length_a   1.000
_cell.length_b   1.000
_cell.length_c   1.000
_cell.angle_alpha   90.00
_cell.angle_beta   90.00
_cell.angle_gamma   90.00
#
_symmetry.space_group_name_H-M   'P 1'
#
loop_
_entity.id
_entity.type
_entity.pdbx_description
1 polymer ?
#
loop_
_entity_poly.entity_id
_entity_poly.type
_entity_poly.pdbx_seq_one_letter_code
_entity_poly.pdbx_strand_id
1 'polypeptide(L)'
;KLKTIEEQLENEKGSADGKMKILDGLRKELLKLDGAEKSAEYPKVEEELKEAFYELEDLIEKIKRNADDGNLNIKQIESHLEEYRKKVEYIVKEKNIKEAKELTREIGQLDFELRNAVTGNAMDVQFLRHINDTFNSYHWKDATKARQLVNQGLQMATNGNTSGIRNILIQIIGLMPDNEKPTNTLR
;
A
#
# COMPACT_ATOMS: atom_id res chain seq x y z
N LYS A 1 10.41 16.16 -41.47
CA LYS A 1 11.72 16.10 -40.80
C LYS A 1 12.39 14.74 -40.99
N LEU A 2 11.72 13.58 -40.81
CA LEU A 2 12.27 12.26 -41.10
C LEU A 2 12.65 12.11 -42.60
N LYS A 3 11.78 12.55 -43.51
CA LYS A 3 12.05 12.62 -44.96
C LYS A 3 13.30 13.44 -45.31
N THR A 4 13.52 14.56 -44.60
CA THR A 4 14.72 15.40 -44.81
C THR A 4 15.99 14.70 -44.34
N ILE A 5 15.93 13.87 -43.32
CA ILE A 5 17.03 13.04 -42.81
C ILE A 5 17.31 11.88 -43.77
N GLU A 6 16.27 11.26 -44.35
CA GLU A 6 16.44 10.21 -45.37
C GLU A 6 17.12 10.75 -46.63
N GLU A 7 16.71 11.93 -47.12
CA GLU A 7 17.35 12.61 -48.25
C GLU A 7 18.84 12.96 -47.99
N GLN A 8 19.14 13.40 -46.75
CA GLN A 8 20.53 13.67 -46.35
C GLN A 8 21.35 12.38 -46.24
N LEU A 9 20.77 11.26 -45.79
CA LEU A 9 21.39 9.95 -45.74
C LEU A 9 21.77 9.45 -47.15
N GLU A 10 20.93 9.69 -48.15
CA GLU A 10 21.17 9.29 -49.52
C GLU A 10 22.31 10.13 -50.15
N ASN A 11 22.34 11.41 -49.88
CA ASN A 11 23.36 12.32 -50.44
C ASN A 11 24.75 12.18 -49.82
N GLU A 12 24.87 11.72 -48.56
CA GLU A 12 26.15 11.63 -47.82
C GLU A 12 26.62 10.19 -47.58
N LYS A 13 26.19 9.22 -48.36
CA LYS A 13 26.47 7.76 -48.22
C LYS A 13 27.95 7.38 -48.21
N GLY A 14 28.90 8.27 -48.47
CA GLY A 14 30.33 7.97 -48.57
C GLY A 14 31.26 8.62 -47.53
N SER A 15 30.79 9.60 -46.77
CA SER A 15 31.63 10.38 -45.85
C SER A 15 31.37 10.00 -44.38
N ALA A 16 32.45 9.72 -43.65
CA ALA A 16 32.36 9.45 -42.20
C ALA A 16 31.80 10.65 -41.45
N ASP A 17 32.09 11.85 -41.87
CA ASP A 17 31.63 13.13 -41.28
C ASP A 17 30.14 13.35 -41.53
N GLY A 18 29.64 12.96 -42.74
CA GLY A 18 28.20 13.00 -43.05
C GLY A 18 27.38 12.05 -42.19
N LYS A 19 27.85 10.83 -41.98
CA LYS A 19 27.21 9.84 -41.11
C LYS A 19 27.13 10.35 -39.65
N MET A 20 28.15 11.02 -39.18
CA MET A 20 28.21 11.55 -37.83
C MET A 20 27.21 12.70 -37.64
N LYS A 21 27.11 13.61 -38.61
CA LYS A 21 26.09 14.70 -38.58
C LYS A 21 24.64 14.18 -38.60
N ILE A 22 24.39 13.13 -39.37
CA ILE A 22 23.08 12.47 -39.43
C ILE A 22 22.75 11.80 -38.10
N LEU A 23 23.69 11.08 -37.49
CA LEU A 23 23.51 10.47 -36.16
C LEU A 23 23.23 11.50 -35.07
N ASP A 24 23.93 12.63 -35.11
CA ASP A 24 23.69 13.73 -34.16
C ASP A 24 22.30 14.40 -34.37
N GLY A 25 21.90 14.52 -35.63
CA GLY A 25 20.55 14.99 -35.99
C GLY A 25 19.46 14.05 -35.47
N LEU A 26 19.63 12.74 -35.67
CA LEU A 26 18.67 11.74 -35.15
C LEU A 26 18.63 11.73 -33.63
N ARG A 27 19.78 11.80 -32.94
CA ARG A 27 19.82 11.93 -31.49
C ARG A 27 19.06 13.14 -30.97
N LYS A 28 19.21 14.30 -31.60
CA LYS A 28 18.50 15.53 -31.23
C LYS A 28 16.97 15.40 -31.42
N GLU A 29 16.54 14.77 -32.50
CA GLU A 29 15.08 14.55 -32.73
C GLU A 29 14.52 13.50 -31.76
N LEU A 30 15.27 12.44 -31.45
CA LEU A 30 14.89 11.45 -30.44
C LEU A 30 14.74 12.09 -29.05
N LEU A 31 15.68 12.95 -28.64
CA LEU A 31 15.61 13.68 -27.37
C LEU A 31 14.39 14.62 -27.32
N LYS A 32 14.01 15.23 -28.45
CA LYS A 32 12.79 16.07 -28.54
C LYS A 32 11.51 15.22 -28.42
N LEU A 33 11.49 14.06 -29.06
CA LEU A 33 10.36 13.12 -28.96
C LEU A 33 10.20 12.61 -27.52
N ASP A 34 11.27 12.17 -26.89
CA ASP A 34 11.29 11.72 -25.49
C ASP A 34 10.82 12.82 -24.53
N GLY A 35 11.27 14.06 -24.77
CA GLY A 35 10.78 15.23 -24.02
C GLY A 35 9.29 15.52 -24.23
N ALA A 36 8.78 15.35 -25.47
CA ALA A 36 7.36 15.54 -25.77
C ALA A 36 6.50 14.44 -25.17
N GLU A 37 6.94 13.18 -25.24
CA GLU A 37 6.27 12.05 -24.59
C GLU A 37 6.16 12.26 -23.08
N LYS A 38 7.28 12.58 -22.41
CA LYS A 38 7.28 12.88 -20.98
C LYS A 38 6.35 14.05 -20.62
N SER A 39 6.34 15.10 -21.43
CA SER A 39 5.44 16.25 -21.20
C SER A 39 3.95 15.87 -21.39
N ALA A 40 3.64 14.93 -22.25
CA ALA A 40 2.27 14.47 -22.48
C ALA A 40 1.82 13.46 -21.40
N GLU A 41 2.75 12.65 -20.88
CA GLU A 41 2.47 11.63 -19.85
C GLU A 41 2.36 12.23 -18.44
N TYR A 42 3.14 13.28 -18.15
CA TYR A 42 3.29 13.83 -16.81
C TYR A 42 1.96 14.23 -16.13
N PRO A 43 1.01 14.93 -16.80
CA PRO A 43 -0.23 15.34 -16.17
C PRO A 43 -1.04 14.17 -15.60
N LYS A 44 -1.08 13.06 -16.32
CA LYS A 44 -1.76 11.84 -15.87
C LYS A 44 -1.06 11.22 -14.65
N VAL A 45 0.25 11.13 -14.69
CA VAL A 45 1.05 10.57 -13.59
C VAL A 45 0.96 11.46 -12.34
N GLU A 46 0.91 12.78 -12.52
CA GLU A 46 0.70 13.73 -11.43
C GLU A 46 -0.67 13.57 -10.78
N GLU A 47 -1.72 13.39 -11.60
CA GLU A 47 -3.09 13.16 -11.12
C GLU A 47 -3.16 11.84 -10.32
N GLU A 48 -2.62 10.74 -10.86
CA GLU A 48 -2.56 9.44 -10.18
C GLU A 48 -1.81 9.52 -8.83
N LEU A 49 -0.72 10.27 -8.77
CA LEU A 49 0.04 10.47 -7.53
C LEU A 49 -0.77 11.25 -6.48
N LYS A 50 -1.41 12.35 -6.90
CA LYS A 50 -2.23 13.18 -6.02
C LYS A 50 -3.45 12.43 -5.50
N GLU A 51 -4.11 11.67 -6.36
CA GLU A 51 -5.27 10.85 -6.01
C GLU A 51 -4.88 9.77 -4.98
N ALA A 52 -3.80 9.01 -5.25
CA ALA A 52 -3.31 8.01 -4.30
C ALA A 52 -2.95 8.61 -2.94
N PHE A 53 -2.32 9.80 -2.92
CA PHE A 53 -1.98 10.47 -1.67
C PHE A 53 -3.22 10.94 -0.91
N TYR A 54 -4.21 11.51 -1.62
CA TYR A 54 -5.47 11.93 -1.03
C TYR A 54 -6.27 10.75 -0.42
N GLU A 55 -6.30 9.60 -1.12
CA GLU A 55 -6.95 8.39 -0.60
C GLU A 55 -6.27 7.88 0.67
N LEU A 56 -4.95 7.92 0.73
CA LEU A 56 -4.19 7.56 1.93
C LEU A 56 -4.47 8.52 3.10
N GLU A 57 -4.53 9.84 2.85
CA GLU A 57 -4.91 10.83 3.87
C GLU A 57 -6.31 10.55 4.43
N ASP A 58 -7.30 10.33 3.56
CA ASP A 58 -8.68 10.03 3.95
C ASP A 58 -8.78 8.71 4.76
N LEU A 59 -8.03 7.68 4.34
CA LEU A 59 -7.95 6.42 5.08
C LEU A 59 -7.38 6.64 6.49
N ILE A 60 -6.28 7.36 6.62
CA ILE A 60 -5.64 7.65 7.92
C ILE A 60 -6.59 8.46 8.81
N GLU A 61 -7.29 9.46 8.26
CA GLU A 61 -8.30 10.22 8.99
C GLU A 61 -9.47 9.34 9.48
N LYS A 62 -9.93 8.39 8.67
CA LYS A 62 -10.95 7.41 9.06
C LYS A 62 -10.45 6.50 10.17
N ILE A 63 -9.22 6.02 10.07
CA ILE A 63 -8.59 5.22 11.11
C ILE A 63 -8.52 6.02 12.43
N LYS A 64 -8.09 7.29 12.40
CA LYS A 64 -8.01 8.16 13.58
C LYS A 64 -9.35 8.39 14.24
N ARG A 65 -10.41 8.61 13.46
CA ARG A 65 -11.77 8.81 14.00
C ARG A 65 -12.35 7.56 14.64
N ASN A 66 -11.96 6.40 14.13
CA ASN A 66 -12.44 5.11 14.62
C ASN A 66 -11.45 4.46 15.60
N ALA A 67 -10.32 5.13 15.89
CA ALA A 67 -9.23 4.63 16.70
C ALA A 67 -9.50 4.69 18.21
N ASP A 68 -10.55 3.99 18.64
CA ASP A 68 -10.51 3.26 19.89
C ASP A 68 -9.53 2.05 19.79
N ASP A 69 -9.01 1.80 18.60
CA ASP A 69 -8.06 0.74 18.28
C ASP A 69 -6.63 1.18 18.61
N GLY A 70 -6.25 1.09 19.88
CA GLY A 70 -4.90 1.37 20.40
C GLY A 70 -3.75 0.56 19.78
N ASN A 71 -3.89 0.18 18.53
CA ASN A 71 -3.14 -0.84 17.83
C ASN A 71 -2.24 -0.37 16.72
N LEU A 72 -2.63 0.72 16.08
CA LEU A 72 -1.81 1.35 15.08
C LEU A 72 -1.00 2.46 15.75
N ASN A 73 0.29 2.49 15.52
CA ASN A 73 1.12 3.59 15.98
C ASN A 73 0.80 4.84 15.15
N ILE A 74 -0.30 5.50 15.51
CA ILE A 74 -0.82 6.67 14.78
C ILE A 74 0.26 7.74 14.59
N LYS A 75 1.11 7.97 15.60
CA LYS A 75 2.21 8.94 15.47
C LYS A 75 3.23 8.57 14.39
N GLN A 76 3.52 7.29 14.24
CA GLN A 76 4.43 6.82 13.19
C GLN A 76 3.78 6.95 11.81
N ILE A 77 2.49 6.62 11.70
CA ILE A 77 1.72 6.77 10.45
C ILE A 77 1.66 8.24 10.04
N GLU A 78 1.39 9.15 10.97
CA GLU A 78 1.39 10.60 10.73
C GLU A 78 2.76 11.12 10.29
N SER A 79 3.85 10.60 10.88
CA SER A 79 5.20 10.96 10.45
C SER A 79 5.48 10.53 9.02
N HIS A 80 5.11 9.32 8.63
CA HIS A 80 5.23 8.83 7.24
C HIS A 80 4.36 9.65 6.27
N LEU A 81 3.13 10.00 6.68
CA LEU A 81 2.26 10.83 5.85
C LEU A 81 2.87 12.21 5.58
N GLU A 82 3.47 12.83 6.59
CA GLU A 82 4.15 14.13 6.44
C GLU A 82 5.40 14.03 5.55
N GLU A 83 6.13 12.92 5.62
CA GLU A 83 7.25 12.66 4.70
C GLU A 83 6.76 12.50 3.26
N TYR A 84 5.67 11.76 3.04
CA TYR A 84 5.08 11.61 1.71
C TYR A 84 4.54 12.93 1.17
N ARG A 85 3.92 13.77 1.99
CA ARG A 85 3.48 15.11 1.59
C ARG A 85 4.62 15.94 1.01
N LYS A 86 5.76 15.99 1.70
CA LYS A 86 6.96 16.70 1.23
C LYS A 86 7.53 16.10 -0.06
N LYS A 87 7.54 14.77 -0.18
CA LYS A 87 7.95 14.08 -1.41
C LYS A 87 7.02 14.42 -2.58
N VAL A 88 5.70 14.39 -2.38
CA VAL A 88 4.70 14.74 -3.41
C VAL A 88 4.92 16.18 -3.89
N GLU A 89 5.05 17.15 -2.98
CA GLU A 89 5.31 18.56 -3.33
C GLU A 89 6.58 18.71 -4.16
N TYR A 90 7.66 18.05 -3.76
CA TYR A 90 8.94 18.06 -4.48
C TYR A 90 8.81 17.47 -5.88
N ILE A 91 8.23 16.27 -6.00
CA ILE A 91 8.06 15.55 -7.27
C ILE A 91 7.18 16.33 -8.25
N VAL A 92 6.09 16.93 -7.75
CA VAL A 92 5.21 17.78 -8.56
C VAL A 92 5.96 19.00 -9.09
N LYS A 93 6.80 19.62 -8.28
CA LYS A 93 7.61 20.78 -8.69
C LYS A 93 8.65 20.40 -9.75
N GLU A 94 9.35 19.28 -9.56
CA GLU A 94 10.43 18.81 -10.45
C GLU A 94 9.91 18.08 -11.69
N LYS A 95 8.61 17.73 -11.73
CA LYS A 95 7.95 16.97 -12.81
C LYS A 95 8.65 15.64 -13.13
N ASN A 96 9.09 14.93 -12.09
CA ASN A 96 9.82 13.68 -12.23
C ASN A 96 8.84 12.49 -12.31
N ILE A 97 8.58 12.03 -13.54
CA ILE A 97 7.67 10.89 -13.82
C ILE A 97 8.08 9.62 -13.09
N LYS A 98 9.38 9.31 -13.07
CA LYS A 98 9.87 8.06 -12.47
C LYS A 98 9.62 8.06 -10.96
N GLU A 99 10.01 9.12 -10.29
CA GLU A 99 9.79 9.26 -8.85
C GLU A 99 8.31 9.34 -8.51
N ALA A 100 7.49 9.98 -9.35
CA ALA A 100 6.04 10.01 -9.17
C ALA A 100 5.44 8.60 -9.18
N LYS A 101 5.77 7.78 -10.18
CA LYS A 101 5.30 6.39 -10.28
C LYS A 101 5.80 5.51 -9.11
N GLU A 102 7.05 5.69 -8.69
CA GLU A 102 7.61 4.98 -7.54
C GLU A 102 6.88 5.36 -6.24
N LEU A 103 6.67 6.65 -6.00
CA LEU A 103 5.95 7.12 -4.81
C LEU A 103 4.46 6.70 -4.81
N THR A 104 3.78 6.73 -5.96
CA THR A 104 2.41 6.22 -6.10
C THR A 104 2.32 4.76 -5.67
N ARG A 105 3.31 3.93 -6.07
CA ARG A 105 3.37 2.53 -5.67
C ARG A 105 3.63 2.36 -4.17
N GLU A 106 4.55 3.14 -3.59
CA GLU A 106 4.84 3.11 -2.14
C GLU A 106 3.60 3.49 -1.33
N ILE A 107 2.89 4.54 -1.74
CA ILE A 107 1.64 4.98 -1.13
C ILE A 107 0.58 3.89 -1.21
N GLY A 108 0.40 3.27 -2.38
CA GLY A 108 -0.55 2.17 -2.57
C GLY A 108 -0.24 0.94 -1.73
N GLN A 109 1.04 0.63 -1.51
CA GLN A 109 1.44 -0.46 -0.62
C GLN A 109 1.09 -0.15 0.84
N LEU A 110 1.36 1.07 1.32
CA LEU A 110 1.02 1.48 2.68
C LEU A 110 -0.51 1.50 2.89
N ASP A 111 -1.28 2.02 1.93
CA ASP A 111 -2.74 1.99 1.96
C ASP A 111 -3.28 0.55 2.11
N PHE A 112 -2.76 -0.38 1.30
CA PHE A 112 -3.13 -1.79 1.38
C PHE A 112 -2.78 -2.42 2.74
N GLU A 113 -1.60 -2.15 3.29
CA GLU A 113 -1.18 -2.66 4.60
C GLU A 113 -2.07 -2.11 5.72
N LEU A 114 -2.41 -0.82 5.70
CA LEU A 114 -3.31 -0.20 6.67
C LEU A 114 -4.73 -0.78 6.59
N ARG A 115 -5.30 -0.92 5.39
CA ARG A 115 -6.62 -1.54 5.21
C ARG A 115 -6.65 -2.97 5.75
N ASN A 116 -5.63 -3.75 5.44
CA ASN A 116 -5.52 -5.14 5.94
C ASN A 116 -5.38 -5.19 7.47
N ALA A 117 -4.59 -4.30 8.06
CA ALA A 117 -4.44 -4.24 9.51
C ALA A 117 -5.79 -3.92 10.19
N VAL A 118 -6.52 -2.92 9.71
CA VAL A 118 -7.84 -2.54 10.25
C VAL A 118 -8.86 -3.67 10.05
N THR A 119 -8.94 -4.23 8.84
CA THR A 119 -9.88 -5.32 8.54
C THR A 119 -9.56 -6.59 9.34
N GLY A 120 -8.28 -6.95 9.43
CA GLY A 120 -7.83 -8.12 10.19
C GLY A 120 -8.20 -8.00 11.67
N ASN A 121 -7.98 -6.85 12.27
CA ASN A 121 -8.35 -6.61 13.67
C ASN A 121 -9.86 -6.69 13.91
N ALA A 122 -10.66 -6.11 13.00
CA ALA A 122 -12.12 -6.20 13.09
C ALA A 122 -12.63 -7.65 12.98
N MET A 123 -12.05 -8.44 12.09
CA MET A 123 -12.38 -9.88 11.94
C MET A 123 -11.99 -10.67 13.18
N ASP A 124 -10.82 -10.42 13.75
CA ASP A 124 -10.35 -11.07 14.98
C ASP A 124 -11.30 -10.78 16.16
N VAL A 125 -11.75 -9.53 16.32
CA VAL A 125 -12.76 -9.16 17.33
C VAL A 125 -14.09 -9.85 17.09
N GLN A 126 -14.58 -9.88 15.86
CA GLN A 126 -15.84 -10.57 15.53
C GLN A 126 -15.74 -12.07 15.82
N PHE A 127 -14.63 -12.70 15.46
CA PHE A 127 -14.41 -14.11 15.72
C PHE A 127 -14.34 -14.43 17.22
N LEU A 128 -13.69 -13.57 18.00
CA LEU A 128 -13.65 -13.69 19.46
C LEU A 128 -15.05 -13.59 20.09
N ARG A 129 -15.88 -12.63 19.62
CA ARG A 129 -17.28 -12.52 20.05
C ARG A 129 -18.08 -13.76 19.70
N HIS A 130 -17.92 -14.27 18.49
CA HIS A 130 -18.57 -15.52 18.08
C HIS A 130 -18.20 -16.70 18.99
N ILE A 131 -16.90 -16.86 19.31
CA ILE A 131 -16.43 -17.87 20.25
C ILE A 131 -17.08 -17.67 21.64
N ASN A 132 -17.20 -16.43 22.11
CA ASN A 132 -17.85 -16.15 23.38
C ASN A 132 -19.33 -16.59 23.38
N ASP A 133 -20.06 -16.26 22.33
CA ASP A 133 -21.50 -16.53 22.20
C ASP A 133 -21.77 -18.03 22.06
N THR A 134 -20.85 -18.74 21.40
CA THR A 134 -20.95 -20.21 21.18
C THR A 134 -20.07 -21.03 22.13
N PHE A 135 -19.56 -20.44 23.19
CA PHE A 135 -18.56 -21.05 24.09
C PHE A 135 -18.95 -22.44 24.58
N ASN A 136 -20.20 -22.63 24.96
CA ASN A 136 -20.72 -23.88 25.50
C ASN A 136 -20.94 -24.98 24.44
N SER A 137 -20.83 -24.63 23.16
CA SER A 137 -20.93 -25.60 22.06
C SER A 137 -19.63 -26.34 21.77
N TYR A 138 -18.51 -25.86 22.33
CA TYR A 138 -17.18 -26.46 22.12
C TYR A 138 -16.79 -27.40 23.24
N HIS A 139 -16.09 -28.47 22.89
CA HIS A 139 -15.52 -29.43 23.84
C HIS A 139 -14.07 -29.04 24.20
N TRP A 140 -13.92 -28.05 25.06
CA TRP A 140 -12.62 -27.50 25.43
C TRP A 140 -11.69 -28.50 26.10
N LYS A 141 -10.41 -28.56 25.70
CA LYS A 141 -9.35 -29.28 26.40
C LYS A 141 -9.15 -28.77 27.83
N ASP A 142 -9.32 -27.46 28.02
CA ASP A 142 -9.33 -26.76 29.30
C ASP A 142 -10.32 -25.60 29.23
N ALA A 143 -11.55 -25.83 29.69
CA ALA A 143 -12.64 -24.85 29.63
C ALA A 143 -12.36 -23.64 30.52
N THR A 144 -11.68 -23.81 31.66
CA THR A 144 -11.37 -22.71 32.57
C THR A 144 -10.38 -21.74 31.93
N LYS A 145 -9.29 -22.28 31.37
CA LYS A 145 -8.30 -21.48 30.65
C LYS A 145 -8.87 -20.84 29.40
N ALA A 146 -9.69 -21.55 28.63
CA ALA A 146 -10.36 -21.00 27.45
C ALA A 146 -11.24 -19.82 27.83
N ARG A 147 -12.05 -19.93 28.89
CA ARG A 147 -12.91 -18.84 29.39
C ARG A 147 -12.10 -17.61 29.84
N GLN A 148 -10.99 -17.83 30.52
CA GLN A 148 -10.09 -16.73 30.93
C GLN A 148 -9.54 -16.00 29.71
N LEU A 149 -9.07 -16.71 28.70
CA LEU A 149 -8.54 -16.09 27.46
C LEU A 149 -9.63 -15.34 26.68
N VAL A 150 -10.84 -15.87 26.58
CA VAL A 150 -11.98 -15.17 25.95
C VAL A 150 -12.29 -13.86 26.68
N ASN A 151 -12.40 -13.92 28.01
CA ASN A 151 -12.65 -12.71 28.82
C ASN A 151 -11.53 -11.68 28.67
N GLN A 152 -10.28 -12.12 28.68
CA GLN A 152 -9.12 -11.24 28.45
C GLN A 152 -9.20 -10.56 27.08
N GLY A 153 -9.47 -11.33 26.02
CA GLY A 153 -9.59 -10.78 24.66
C GLY A 153 -10.76 -9.80 24.53
N LEU A 154 -11.91 -10.10 25.13
CA LEU A 154 -13.07 -9.18 25.15
C LEU A 154 -12.77 -7.88 25.91
N GLN A 155 -12.05 -7.97 27.02
CA GLN A 155 -11.62 -6.78 27.75
C GLN A 155 -10.64 -5.95 26.93
N MET A 156 -9.70 -6.58 26.21
CA MET A 156 -8.81 -5.90 25.28
C MET A 156 -9.58 -5.21 24.16
N ALA A 157 -10.55 -5.90 23.54
CA ALA A 157 -11.42 -5.33 22.51
C ALA A 157 -12.20 -4.11 23.03
N THR A 158 -12.76 -4.18 24.26
CA THR A 158 -13.50 -3.07 24.89
C THR A 158 -12.59 -1.88 25.15
N ASN A 159 -11.31 -2.12 25.47
CA ASN A 159 -10.33 -1.07 25.73
C ASN A 159 -9.64 -0.57 24.43
N GLY A 160 -10.11 -0.99 23.25
CA GLY A 160 -9.55 -0.60 21.96
C GLY A 160 -8.18 -1.23 21.62
N ASN A 161 -7.69 -2.17 22.42
CA ASN A 161 -6.42 -2.84 22.17
C ASN A 161 -6.65 -4.14 21.36
N THR A 162 -6.76 -4.03 20.05
CA THR A 162 -7.10 -5.17 19.18
C THR A 162 -5.88 -5.98 18.70
N SER A 163 -4.62 -5.47 18.80
CA SER A 163 -3.40 -6.15 18.30
C SER A 163 -3.08 -7.46 18.99
N GLY A 164 -3.38 -7.53 20.26
CA GLY A 164 -3.14 -8.73 21.03
C GLY A 164 -4.20 -9.82 20.84
N ILE A 165 -5.36 -9.50 20.25
CA ILE A 165 -6.50 -10.42 20.13
C ILE A 165 -6.14 -11.63 19.27
N ARG A 166 -5.41 -11.44 18.17
CA ARG A 166 -4.96 -12.56 17.34
C ARG A 166 -4.15 -13.60 18.11
N ASN A 167 -3.23 -13.16 18.97
CA ASN A 167 -2.43 -14.06 19.81
C ASN A 167 -3.31 -14.80 20.84
N ILE A 168 -4.33 -14.14 21.37
CA ILE A 168 -5.30 -14.77 22.27
C ILE A 168 -6.14 -15.80 21.50
N LEU A 169 -6.60 -15.47 20.29
CA LEU A 169 -7.35 -16.39 19.43
C LEU A 169 -6.54 -17.66 19.11
N ILE A 170 -5.26 -17.53 18.79
CA ILE A 170 -4.37 -18.67 18.56
C ILE A 170 -4.33 -19.58 19.78
N GLN A 171 -4.21 -19.02 20.98
CA GLN A 171 -4.20 -19.80 22.22
C GLN A 171 -5.57 -20.47 22.47
N ILE A 172 -6.68 -19.77 22.24
CA ILE A 172 -8.04 -20.33 22.39
C ILE A 172 -8.23 -21.49 21.42
N ILE A 173 -7.88 -21.32 20.14
CA ILE A 173 -7.97 -22.39 19.11
C ILE A 173 -7.10 -23.60 19.48
N GLY A 174 -5.94 -23.37 20.11
CA GLY A 174 -5.09 -24.44 20.63
C GLY A 174 -5.77 -25.32 21.71
N LEU A 175 -6.76 -24.76 22.41
CA LEU A 175 -7.56 -25.44 23.43
C LEU A 175 -8.80 -26.17 22.86
N MET A 176 -9.13 -25.97 21.57
CA MET A 176 -10.19 -26.71 20.90
C MET A 176 -9.72 -28.12 20.51
N PRO A 177 -10.60 -29.14 20.50
CA PRO A 177 -10.33 -30.43 19.85
C PRO A 177 -10.03 -30.25 18.36
N ASP A 178 -9.23 -31.13 17.80
CA ASP A 178 -8.76 -30.98 16.42
C ASP A 178 -9.90 -31.05 15.37
N ASN A 179 -10.99 -31.73 15.66
CA ASN A 179 -12.20 -31.76 14.83
C ASN A 179 -13.09 -30.52 14.93
N GLU A 180 -12.88 -29.65 15.90
CA GLU A 180 -13.63 -28.41 16.10
C GLU A 180 -12.84 -27.17 15.74
N LYS A 181 -11.57 -27.33 15.35
CA LYS A 181 -10.73 -26.21 14.91
C LYS A 181 -11.19 -25.66 13.57
N PRO A 182 -11.28 -24.33 13.42
CA PRO A 182 -11.63 -23.71 12.16
C PRO A 182 -10.59 -24.06 11.08
N THR A 183 -11.06 -24.52 9.92
CA THR A 183 -10.24 -25.10 8.84
C THR A 183 -9.34 -24.08 8.11
N ASN A 184 -9.52 -22.75 8.31
CA ASN A 184 -8.83 -21.75 7.47
C ASN A 184 -8.55 -20.39 8.14
N THR A 185 -8.38 -20.32 9.46
CA THR A 185 -8.61 -19.02 10.10
C THR A 185 -7.37 -18.22 10.53
N LEU A 186 -6.17 -18.71 10.50
CA LEU A 186 -5.00 -17.91 10.99
C LEU A 186 -3.69 -18.37 10.31
N ARG A 187 -3.58 -18.19 8.99
CA ARG A 187 -2.25 -18.20 8.34
C ARG A 187 -1.74 -16.79 8.15
#